data_96c3b047d32c62abab4cf7f6bbd80c41
#
_entry.id   96c3b047d32c62abab4cf7f6bbd80c41
#
_cell.length_a   1.000
_cell.length_b   1.000
_cell.length_c   1.000
_cell.angle_alpha   90.00
_cell.angle_beta   90.00
_cell.angle_gamma   90.00
#
_symmetry.space_group_name_H-M   'P 1'
#
loop_
_entity.id
_entity.type
_entity.pdbx_description
1 polymer ?
#
loop_
_entity_poly.entity_id
_entity_poly.type
_entity_poly.pdbx_seq_one_letter_code
_entity_poly.pdbx_strand_id
1 'polypeptide(L)'
;PGVIINDDKEAHLKNLKTLPATNEIVDKCIECGFCEPTCPSNELTLTPRQRIIINREISRLESIGNVKEAKEYKDLYQYDGIETCATCSLCSTACPVKIDTGNLTKHLRAEQLTSKDKAIANYVANNFSTTLTGIRFGLHSSNFIHKVLGTSKMESFTKTLRTISKNKTPKWSPTMPKAISINLNFEQKDSDKKIVYFPSCINRTMGLNSISKEDKELFDITVELLQKAGYQIILPQNLSNLCCGMPFSSKGFNEASNTKSSQLEEALLNASEFGTYSILCDTSPCTKKMMESFSHKLSIYEPIEFALKFLTNDLEFTPTNEAITIHTTCSSRKMGLEDKFKKLAQLCSTNVIIPSDVKCCGFAGDRGFNFPELNDSALRYLKEQTLGAKMAFSTSKTCEIGLSEESGLDYNSIFYLINKVTKAKI
;
A
#
# COMPACT_ATOMS: atom_id res chain seq x y z
N PRO A 1 9.84 36.88 20.89
CA PRO A 1 9.86 37.86 19.82
C PRO A 1 8.44 38.07 19.33
N GLY A 2 7.88 39.29 19.59
CA GLY A 2 6.54 39.65 19.18
C GLY A 2 6.53 39.89 17.67
N VAL A 3 5.50 39.41 17.00
CA VAL A 3 5.21 39.77 15.61
C VAL A 3 4.69 41.21 15.64
N ILE A 4 5.43 42.14 15.08
CA ILE A 4 4.95 43.52 14.85
C ILE A 4 4.00 43.42 13.66
N ILE A 5 2.71 43.49 13.92
CA ILE A 5 1.70 43.65 12.88
C ILE A 5 1.70 45.13 12.50
N ASN A 6 2.19 45.43 11.31
CA ASN A 6 2.06 46.75 10.73
C ASN A 6 0.62 46.89 10.16
N ASP A 7 -0.10 47.92 10.52
CA ASP A 7 -1.49 48.18 10.06
C ASP A 7 -1.61 48.45 8.55
N ASP A 8 -0.46 48.72 7.87
CA ASP A 8 -0.44 48.91 6.42
C ASP A 8 -0.37 47.57 5.67
N LYS A 9 -1.53 46.98 5.45
CA LYS A 9 -1.66 45.72 4.67
C LYS A 9 -1.14 45.84 3.23
N GLU A 10 -1.23 47.03 2.62
CA GLU A 10 -0.75 47.23 1.23
C GLU A 10 0.78 47.25 1.16
N ALA A 11 1.48 47.82 2.15
CA ALA A 11 2.92 47.79 2.22
C ALA A 11 3.45 46.35 2.39
N HIS A 12 2.77 45.53 3.18
CA HIS A 12 3.07 44.09 3.32
C HIS A 12 2.90 43.34 2.00
N LEU A 13 1.82 43.58 1.28
CA LEU A 13 1.55 42.93 -0.01
C LEU A 13 2.58 43.30 -1.09
N LYS A 14 3.08 44.54 -1.10
CA LYS A 14 4.13 44.99 -2.02
C LYS A 14 5.50 44.34 -1.77
N ASN A 15 5.77 43.91 -0.54
CA ASN A 15 7.02 43.27 -0.13
C ASN A 15 6.96 41.76 -0.03
N LEU A 16 5.79 41.14 -0.29
CA LEU A 16 5.68 39.69 -0.34
C LEU A 16 6.43 39.13 -1.54
N LYS A 17 7.47 38.37 -1.28
CA LYS A 17 8.13 37.56 -2.30
C LYS A 17 7.18 36.44 -2.74
N THR A 18 6.65 36.54 -3.94
CA THR A 18 5.83 35.49 -4.53
C THR A 18 6.63 34.20 -4.68
N LEU A 19 6.15 33.10 -4.13
CA LEU A 19 6.73 31.80 -4.38
C LEU A 19 6.48 31.41 -5.85
N PRO A 20 7.48 30.87 -6.56
CA PRO A 20 7.29 30.40 -7.92
C PRO A 20 6.17 29.36 -7.98
N ALA A 21 5.25 29.50 -8.93
CA ALA A 21 4.24 28.49 -9.21
C ALA A 21 4.89 27.31 -9.92
N THR A 22 4.39 26.11 -9.67
CA THR A 22 4.85 24.90 -10.35
C THR A 22 3.73 23.97 -10.76
N ASN A 23 2.76 23.70 -9.85
CA ASN A 23 1.64 22.81 -10.13
C ASN A 23 0.50 23.11 -9.15
N GLU A 24 -0.73 23.19 -9.65
CA GLU A 24 -1.94 23.49 -8.86
C GLU A 24 -2.13 22.55 -7.65
N ILE A 25 -1.65 21.30 -7.75
CA ILE A 25 -1.70 20.31 -6.68
C ILE A 25 -0.96 20.80 -5.43
N VAL A 26 0.11 21.58 -5.59
CA VAL A 26 1.03 21.95 -4.51
C VAL A 26 1.24 23.45 -4.32
N ASP A 27 0.75 24.29 -5.22
CA ASP A 27 1.02 25.74 -5.18
C ASP A 27 0.48 26.47 -3.93
N LYS A 28 -0.48 25.86 -3.23
CA LYS A 28 -0.96 26.32 -1.91
C LYS A 28 0.06 26.08 -0.78
N CYS A 29 1.21 25.47 -1.03
CA CYS A 29 2.20 25.14 -0.02
C CYS A 29 2.84 26.42 0.55
N ILE A 30 2.73 26.59 1.86
CA ILE A 30 3.33 27.70 2.63
C ILE A 30 4.69 27.33 3.25
N GLU A 31 5.24 26.17 2.88
CA GLU A 31 6.56 25.67 3.28
C GLU A 31 6.78 25.51 4.80
N CYS A 32 5.72 25.27 5.58
CA CYS A 32 5.75 25.15 7.03
C CYS A 32 6.48 23.90 7.60
N GLY A 33 6.72 22.86 6.79
CA GLY A 33 7.49 21.67 7.18
C GLY A 33 6.74 20.58 7.96
N PHE A 34 5.48 20.76 8.38
CA PHE A 34 4.73 19.75 9.18
C PHE A 34 4.60 18.38 8.52
N CYS A 35 4.74 18.30 7.21
CA CYS A 35 4.69 17.03 6.46
C CYS A 35 5.99 16.22 6.50
N GLU A 36 7.12 16.82 6.88
CA GLU A 36 8.45 16.19 6.79
C GLU A 36 8.61 14.98 7.71
N PRO A 37 8.23 15.03 9.02
CA PRO A 37 8.39 13.89 9.92
C PRO A 37 7.52 12.68 9.57
N THR A 38 6.52 12.85 8.70
CA THR A 38 5.62 11.75 8.31
C THR A 38 6.11 11.01 7.07
N CYS A 39 7.14 11.52 6.40
CA CYS A 39 7.61 10.98 5.14
C CYS A 39 8.58 9.80 5.35
N PRO A 40 8.34 8.64 4.72
CA PRO A 40 9.24 7.50 4.83
C PRO A 40 10.63 7.72 4.20
N SER A 41 10.79 8.77 3.38
CA SER A 41 12.08 9.13 2.77
C SER A 41 12.82 10.25 3.51
N ASN A 42 12.38 10.68 4.68
CA ASN A 42 12.93 11.83 5.38
C ASN A 42 14.40 11.68 5.80
N GLU A 43 14.89 10.44 5.94
CA GLU A 43 16.29 10.12 6.27
C GLU A 43 17.05 9.52 5.07
N LEU A 44 16.42 9.49 3.89
CA LEU A 44 17.00 8.92 2.68
C LEU A 44 17.29 9.98 1.64
N THR A 45 16.26 10.78 1.28
CA THR A 45 16.29 11.75 0.19
C THR A 45 15.42 12.96 0.53
N LEU A 46 14.59 13.43 -0.42
CA LEU A 46 13.75 14.60 -0.23
C LEU A 46 12.47 14.30 0.57
N THR A 47 12.14 15.24 1.47
CA THR A 47 10.85 15.32 2.16
C THR A 47 9.78 15.95 1.25
N PRO A 48 8.47 15.88 1.62
CA PRO A 48 7.41 16.48 0.80
C PRO A 48 7.59 17.96 0.54
N ARG A 49 8.00 18.76 1.55
CA ARG A 49 8.28 20.18 1.40
C ARG A 49 9.44 20.41 0.44
N GLN A 50 10.53 19.70 0.61
CA GLN A 50 11.73 19.81 -0.24
C GLN A 50 11.41 19.45 -1.70
N ARG A 51 10.58 18.42 -1.94
CA ARG A 51 10.09 18.09 -3.30
C ARG A 51 9.37 19.26 -3.94
N ILE A 52 8.52 19.97 -3.20
CA ILE A 52 7.80 21.13 -3.72
C ILE A 52 8.76 22.27 -4.03
N ILE A 53 9.69 22.57 -3.11
CA ILE A 53 10.67 23.66 -3.28
C ILE A 53 11.54 23.43 -4.52
N ILE A 54 12.08 22.23 -4.70
CA ILE A 54 12.93 21.92 -5.85
C ILE A 54 12.11 21.96 -7.15
N ASN A 55 10.88 21.45 -7.13
CA ASN A 55 10.02 21.51 -8.32
C ASN A 55 9.67 22.96 -8.70
N ARG A 56 9.46 23.85 -7.71
CA ARG A 56 9.30 25.30 -7.93
C ARG A 56 10.56 25.92 -8.55
N GLU A 57 11.74 25.54 -8.07
CA GLU A 57 13.00 26.05 -8.61
C GLU A 57 13.21 25.59 -10.06
N ILE A 58 12.92 24.34 -10.37
CA ILE A 58 12.93 23.84 -11.75
C ILE A 58 12.01 24.69 -12.64
N SER A 59 10.77 24.93 -12.22
CA SER A 59 9.81 25.74 -12.96
C SER A 59 10.29 27.20 -13.14
N ARG A 60 10.93 27.78 -12.11
CA ARG A 60 11.51 29.12 -12.18
C ARG A 60 12.66 29.20 -13.19
N LEU A 61 13.58 28.23 -13.15
CA LEU A 61 14.72 28.16 -14.07
C LEU A 61 14.25 28.03 -15.53
N GLU A 62 13.23 27.21 -15.76
CA GLU A 62 12.61 27.09 -17.10
C GLU A 62 11.98 28.41 -17.56
N SER A 63 11.26 29.11 -16.66
CA SER A 63 10.59 30.37 -17.00
C SER A 63 11.56 31.51 -17.38
N ILE A 64 12.77 31.48 -16.84
CA ILE A 64 13.84 32.48 -17.20
C ILE A 64 14.76 31.97 -18.30
N GLY A 65 14.47 30.82 -18.92
CA GLY A 65 15.25 30.25 -20.02
C GLY A 65 16.57 29.59 -19.63
N ASN A 66 16.84 29.36 -18.33
CA ASN A 66 18.02 28.65 -17.85
C ASN A 66 17.83 27.12 -17.95
N VAL A 67 17.71 26.64 -19.20
CA VAL A 67 17.37 25.23 -19.51
C VAL A 67 18.43 24.23 -19.02
N LYS A 68 19.72 24.68 -19.04
CA LYS A 68 20.83 23.79 -18.63
C LYS A 68 20.72 23.43 -17.15
N GLU A 69 20.62 24.44 -16.30
CA GLU A 69 20.51 24.24 -14.86
C GLU A 69 19.19 23.54 -14.47
N ALA A 70 18.08 23.93 -15.11
CA ALA A 70 16.81 23.23 -14.93
C ALA A 70 16.92 21.73 -15.22
N LYS A 71 17.67 21.35 -16.27
CA LYS A 71 17.91 19.94 -16.60
C LYS A 71 18.74 19.23 -15.56
N GLU A 72 19.80 19.85 -15.03
CA GLU A 72 20.63 19.29 -13.96
C GLU A 72 19.78 19.00 -12.70
N TYR A 73 18.92 19.94 -12.29
CA TYR A 73 17.97 19.72 -11.18
C TYR A 73 16.98 18.60 -11.49
N LYS A 74 16.43 18.50 -12.70
CA LYS A 74 15.51 17.42 -13.09
C LYS A 74 16.17 16.04 -13.04
N ASP A 75 17.41 15.95 -13.50
CA ASP A 75 18.15 14.68 -13.52
C ASP A 75 18.39 14.17 -12.08
N LEU A 76 18.74 15.04 -11.12
CA LEU A 76 18.85 14.71 -9.70
C LEU A 76 17.49 14.44 -9.06
N TYR A 77 16.50 15.25 -9.38
CA TYR A 77 15.14 15.13 -8.84
C TYR A 77 14.45 13.83 -9.25
N GLN A 78 14.90 13.18 -10.34
CA GLN A 78 14.34 11.90 -10.78
C GLN A 78 14.43 10.85 -9.67
N TYR A 79 15.58 10.66 -9.06
CA TYR A 79 15.72 9.72 -7.96
C TYR A 79 15.20 10.32 -6.66
N ASP A 80 15.73 11.47 -6.24
CA ASP A 80 15.48 12.04 -4.92
C ASP A 80 14.03 12.50 -4.71
N GLY A 81 13.40 13.02 -5.77
CA GLY A 81 12.05 13.57 -5.73
C GLY A 81 10.97 12.58 -6.13
N ILE A 82 11.19 11.87 -7.24
CA ILE A 82 10.15 11.06 -7.90
C ILE A 82 10.25 9.59 -7.49
N GLU A 83 11.45 8.97 -7.60
CA GLU A 83 11.59 7.53 -7.37
C GLU A 83 11.44 7.15 -5.89
N THR A 84 12.01 7.92 -4.99
CA THR A 84 11.93 7.68 -3.54
C THR A 84 10.64 8.17 -2.88
N CYS A 85 9.66 8.65 -3.64
CA CYS A 85 8.33 8.93 -3.11
C CYS A 85 7.48 7.66 -3.07
N ALA A 86 7.08 7.22 -1.88
CA ALA A 86 6.18 6.09 -1.68
C ALA A 86 4.74 6.34 -2.16
N THR A 87 4.38 7.55 -2.55
CA THR A 87 2.99 7.98 -2.85
C THR A 87 1.97 7.52 -1.79
N CYS A 88 2.41 7.42 -0.54
CA CYS A 88 1.59 6.98 0.59
C CYS A 88 0.56 8.02 1.04
N SER A 89 0.74 9.28 0.61
CA SER A 89 -0.14 10.41 0.92
C SER A 89 -0.23 10.79 2.42
N LEU A 90 0.66 10.29 3.29
CA LEU A 90 0.69 10.66 4.71
C LEU A 90 1.05 12.14 4.90
N CYS A 91 1.79 12.73 3.96
CA CYS A 91 2.06 14.17 3.97
C CYS A 91 0.78 15.02 4.00
N SER A 92 -0.30 14.56 3.35
CA SER A 92 -1.58 15.29 3.36
C SER A 92 -2.32 15.21 4.70
N THR A 93 -2.06 14.20 5.51
CA THR A 93 -2.68 14.10 6.86
C THR A 93 -2.06 15.09 7.84
N ALA A 94 -0.76 15.36 7.70
CA ALA A 94 -0.04 16.33 8.52
C ALA A 94 -0.11 17.76 7.96
N CYS A 95 -0.51 17.95 6.71
CA CYS A 95 -0.57 19.24 6.06
C CYS A 95 -1.82 20.03 6.48
N PRO A 96 -1.69 21.26 7.02
CA PRO A 96 -2.86 22.07 7.41
C PRO A 96 -3.75 22.45 6.22
N VAL A 97 -3.18 22.56 5.01
CA VAL A 97 -3.92 22.86 3.76
C VAL A 97 -4.13 21.61 2.88
N LYS A 98 -3.91 20.41 3.42
CA LYS A 98 -4.22 19.09 2.83
C LYS A 98 -3.52 18.82 1.48
N ILE A 99 -2.31 19.33 1.29
CA ILE A 99 -1.50 19.04 0.09
C ILE A 99 -1.01 17.60 0.13
N ASP A 100 -1.26 16.88 -0.96
CA ASP A 100 -0.75 15.53 -1.20
C ASP A 100 0.39 15.55 -2.23
N THR A 101 1.63 15.55 -1.75
CA THR A 101 2.82 15.51 -2.62
C THR A 101 2.91 14.17 -3.40
N GLY A 102 2.26 13.11 -2.91
CA GLY A 102 2.16 11.86 -3.66
C GLY A 102 1.38 12.01 -4.97
N ASN A 103 0.39 12.92 -5.02
CA ASN A 103 -0.34 13.23 -6.27
C ASN A 103 0.53 14.01 -7.25
N LEU A 104 1.35 14.98 -6.76
CA LEU A 104 2.36 15.62 -7.60
C LEU A 104 3.31 14.58 -8.22
N THR A 105 3.81 13.65 -7.41
CA THR A 105 4.72 12.60 -7.89
C THR A 105 4.07 11.69 -8.95
N LYS A 106 2.79 11.32 -8.76
CA LYS A 106 2.05 10.55 -9.78
C LYS A 106 1.86 11.34 -11.07
N HIS A 107 1.59 12.64 -10.96
CA HIS A 107 1.47 13.53 -12.12
C HIS A 107 2.79 13.62 -12.89
N LEU A 108 3.90 13.87 -12.21
CA LEU A 108 5.24 13.92 -12.82
C LEU A 108 5.64 12.57 -13.46
N ARG A 109 5.28 11.43 -12.82
CA ARG A 109 5.46 10.11 -13.44
C ARG A 109 4.66 9.98 -14.73
N ALA A 110 3.41 10.45 -14.74
CA ALA A 110 2.53 10.37 -15.92
C ALA A 110 3.04 11.22 -17.10
N GLU A 111 3.66 12.39 -16.82
CA GLU A 111 4.27 13.25 -17.84
C GLU A 111 5.49 12.62 -18.51
N GLN A 112 6.23 11.78 -17.77
CA GLN A 112 7.42 11.10 -18.30
C GLN A 112 7.11 9.87 -19.16
N LEU A 113 5.84 9.39 -19.18
CA LEU A 113 5.44 8.20 -19.92
C LEU A 113 5.40 8.44 -21.42
N THR A 114 6.14 7.61 -22.15
CA THR A 114 6.07 7.57 -23.60
C THR A 114 4.78 6.87 -24.10
N SER A 115 4.43 7.07 -25.37
CA SER A 115 3.31 6.36 -25.99
C SER A 115 3.51 4.83 -25.93
N LYS A 116 4.76 4.36 -26.02
CA LYS A 116 5.10 2.94 -25.88
C LYS A 116 4.82 2.41 -24.48
N ASP A 117 5.19 3.16 -23.44
CA ASP A 117 4.93 2.78 -22.04
C ASP A 117 3.43 2.66 -21.77
N LYS A 118 2.66 3.62 -22.27
CA LYS A 118 1.18 3.60 -22.16
C LYS A 118 0.57 2.41 -22.91
N ALA A 119 1.05 2.10 -24.11
CA ALA A 119 0.58 0.93 -24.87
C ALA A 119 0.87 -0.38 -24.15
N ILE A 120 2.07 -0.54 -23.56
CA ILE A 120 2.44 -1.71 -22.77
C ILE A 120 1.53 -1.82 -21.52
N ALA A 121 1.31 -0.72 -20.80
CA ALA A 121 0.45 -0.73 -19.61
C ALA A 121 -1.00 -1.12 -19.96
N ASN A 122 -1.54 -0.60 -21.05
CA ASN A 122 -2.88 -0.96 -21.54
C ASN A 122 -2.96 -2.43 -21.97
N TYR A 123 -1.92 -2.94 -22.64
CA TYR A 123 -1.83 -4.37 -22.97
C TYR A 123 -1.85 -5.24 -21.71
N VAL A 124 -1.03 -4.89 -20.70
CA VAL A 124 -0.99 -5.58 -19.40
C VAL A 124 -2.35 -5.52 -18.69
N ALA A 125 -3.02 -4.37 -18.70
CA ALA A 125 -4.34 -4.21 -18.10
C ALA A 125 -5.40 -5.10 -18.77
N ASN A 126 -5.39 -5.16 -20.10
CA ASN A 126 -6.33 -5.97 -20.88
C ASN A 126 -6.06 -7.48 -20.79
N ASN A 127 -4.79 -7.87 -20.54
CA ASN A 127 -4.36 -9.26 -20.38
C ASN A 127 -3.92 -9.57 -18.94
N PHE A 128 -4.66 -9.04 -17.97
CA PHE A 128 -4.22 -9.03 -16.57
C PHE A 128 -4.06 -10.43 -15.96
N SER A 129 -4.97 -11.35 -16.25
CA SER A 129 -4.90 -12.75 -15.82
C SER A 129 -3.63 -13.44 -16.32
N THR A 130 -3.29 -13.26 -17.61
CA THR A 130 -2.05 -13.79 -18.20
C THR A 130 -0.82 -13.18 -17.53
N THR A 131 -0.85 -11.87 -17.26
CA THR A 131 0.22 -11.18 -16.55
C THR A 131 0.44 -11.75 -15.15
N LEU A 132 -0.63 -11.99 -14.38
CA LEU A 132 -0.53 -12.61 -13.06
C LEU A 132 0.01 -14.04 -13.15
N THR A 133 -0.34 -14.79 -14.18
CA THR A 133 0.21 -16.13 -14.41
C THR A 133 1.72 -16.07 -14.67
N GLY A 134 2.19 -15.10 -15.46
CA GLY A 134 3.62 -14.85 -15.66
C GLY A 134 4.35 -14.50 -14.35
N ILE A 135 3.74 -13.67 -13.49
CA ILE A 135 4.30 -13.32 -12.18
C ILE A 135 4.39 -14.57 -11.28
N ARG A 136 3.34 -15.41 -11.24
CA ARG A 136 3.37 -16.68 -10.48
C ARG A 136 4.49 -17.61 -10.97
N PHE A 137 4.66 -17.72 -12.29
CA PHE A 137 5.73 -18.51 -12.88
C PHE A 137 7.12 -17.98 -12.43
N GLY A 138 7.31 -16.66 -12.45
CA GLY A 138 8.54 -16.03 -11.95
C GLY A 138 8.80 -16.31 -10.47
N LEU A 139 7.77 -16.22 -9.61
CA LEU A 139 7.87 -16.55 -8.19
C LEU A 139 8.17 -18.04 -7.95
N HIS A 140 7.51 -18.94 -8.69
CA HIS A 140 7.81 -20.37 -8.62
C HIS A 140 9.27 -20.69 -9.02
N SER A 141 9.74 -20.10 -10.12
CA SER A 141 11.11 -20.26 -10.60
C SER A 141 12.12 -19.74 -9.58
N SER A 142 11.87 -18.53 -9.02
CA SER A 142 12.69 -17.93 -7.98
C SER A 142 12.77 -18.83 -6.73
N ASN A 143 11.64 -19.35 -6.28
CA ASN A 143 11.60 -20.26 -5.13
C ASN A 143 12.29 -21.60 -5.40
N PHE A 144 12.17 -22.15 -6.61
CA PHE A 144 12.90 -23.35 -7.01
C PHE A 144 14.43 -23.12 -7.02
N ILE A 145 14.89 -22.02 -7.62
CA ILE A 145 16.30 -21.64 -7.66
C ILE A 145 16.83 -21.46 -6.22
N HIS A 146 16.06 -20.81 -5.35
CA HIS A 146 16.42 -20.65 -3.94
C HIS A 146 16.58 -21.99 -3.21
N LYS A 147 15.68 -22.95 -3.44
CA LYS A 147 15.81 -24.31 -2.85
C LYS A 147 17.07 -25.03 -3.31
N VAL A 148 17.52 -24.80 -4.55
CA VAL A 148 18.72 -25.43 -5.10
C VAL A 148 20.00 -24.73 -4.66
N LEU A 149 20.04 -23.40 -4.70
CA LEU A 149 21.24 -22.60 -4.41
C LEU A 149 21.43 -22.30 -2.92
N GLY A 150 20.33 -22.26 -2.15
CA GLY A 150 20.31 -21.74 -0.79
C GLY A 150 20.33 -20.20 -0.74
N THR A 151 20.07 -19.64 0.45
CA THR A 151 19.87 -18.20 0.65
C THR A 151 21.08 -17.36 0.25
N SER A 152 22.26 -17.67 0.75
CA SER A 152 23.47 -16.86 0.52
C SER A 152 23.87 -16.78 -0.97
N LYS A 153 23.79 -17.90 -1.71
CA LYS A 153 24.09 -17.90 -3.15
C LYS A 153 23.01 -17.19 -3.95
N MET A 154 21.74 -17.33 -3.55
CA MET A 154 20.62 -16.64 -4.21
C MET A 154 20.73 -15.12 -4.04
N GLU A 155 21.07 -14.63 -2.85
CA GLU A 155 21.32 -13.21 -2.59
C GLU A 155 22.47 -12.67 -3.46
N SER A 156 23.59 -13.37 -3.50
CA SER A 156 24.74 -12.99 -4.34
C SER A 156 24.38 -12.95 -5.82
N PHE A 157 23.67 -13.97 -6.31
CA PHE A 157 23.23 -14.06 -7.70
C PHE A 157 22.29 -12.91 -8.07
N THR A 158 21.28 -12.64 -7.24
CA THR A 158 20.31 -11.56 -7.51
C THR A 158 20.94 -10.18 -7.37
N LYS A 159 21.89 -9.98 -6.45
CA LYS A 159 22.69 -8.76 -6.34
C LYS A 159 23.50 -8.51 -7.62
N THR A 160 24.13 -9.53 -8.17
CA THR A 160 24.87 -9.45 -9.44
C THR A 160 23.94 -9.08 -10.60
N LEU A 161 22.76 -9.73 -10.70
CA LEU A 161 21.76 -9.42 -11.71
C LEU A 161 21.28 -7.97 -11.60
N ARG A 162 21.07 -7.45 -10.37
CA ARG A 162 20.70 -6.05 -10.15
C ARG A 162 21.78 -5.09 -10.64
N THR A 163 23.05 -5.37 -10.35
CA THR A 163 24.18 -4.55 -10.82
C THR A 163 24.23 -4.51 -12.34
N ILE A 164 24.12 -5.66 -13.02
CA ILE A 164 24.14 -5.77 -14.49
C ILE A 164 22.92 -5.03 -15.09
N SER A 165 21.74 -5.16 -14.49
CA SER A 165 20.51 -4.54 -14.97
C SER A 165 20.36 -3.05 -14.55
N LYS A 166 21.37 -2.44 -13.91
CA LYS A 166 21.29 -1.08 -13.34
C LYS A 166 20.07 -0.94 -12.42
N ASN A 167 19.90 -1.86 -11.49
CA ASN A 167 18.81 -1.94 -10.51
C ASN A 167 17.39 -2.10 -11.10
N LYS A 168 17.26 -2.49 -12.37
CA LYS A 168 15.96 -2.76 -13.00
C LYS A 168 15.38 -4.13 -12.59
N THR A 169 16.22 -5.08 -12.19
CA THR A 169 15.76 -6.37 -11.66
C THR A 169 15.28 -6.18 -10.22
N PRO A 170 14.09 -6.71 -9.85
CA PRO A 170 13.59 -6.64 -8.48
C PRO A 170 14.56 -7.27 -7.48
N LYS A 171 14.68 -6.67 -6.28
CA LYS A 171 15.40 -7.29 -5.16
C LYS A 171 14.69 -8.58 -4.76
N TRP A 172 15.44 -9.64 -4.63
CA TRP A 172 14.98 -10.85 -3.98
C TRP A 172 15.39 -10.84 -2.51
N SER A 173 14.52 -11.34 -1.64
CA SER A 173 14.81 -11.52 -0.21
C SER A 173 14.31 -12.87 0.28
N PRO A 174 14.82 -13.39 1.41
CA PRO A 174 14.33 -14.63 2.03
C PRO A 174 12.85 -14.57 2.41
N THR A 175 12.29 -13.38 2.64
CA THR A 175 10.88 -13.17 2.95
C THR A 175 9.98 -13.07 1.71
N MET A 176 10.54 -13.26 0.50
CA MET A 176 9.76 -13.26 -0.73
C MET A 176 8.64 -14.30 -0.67
N PRO A 177 7.39 -13.94 -0.93
CA PRO A 177 6.27 -14.86 -0.92
C PRO A 177 6.39 -15.94 -1.99
N LYS A 178 5.84 -17.12 -1.69
CA LYS A 178 5.64 -18.16 -2.70
C LYS A 178 4.50 -17.76 -3.63
N ALA A 179 4.56 -18.24 -4.88
CA ALA A 179 3.41 -18.12 -5.78
C ALA A 179 2.28 -19.03 -5.30
N ILE A 180 1.05 -18.53 -5.40
CA ILE A 180 -0.14 -19.32 -5.14
C ILE A 180 -1.14 -19.28 -6.29
N SER A 181 -2.03 -20.29 -6.29
CA SER A 181 -3.27 -20.27 -7.04
C SER A 181 -4.38 -20.61 -6.05
N ILE A 182 -5.29 -19.67 -5.81
CA ILE A 182 -6.41 -19.89 -4.90
C ILE A 182 -7.36 -20.94 -5.46
N ASN A 183 -7.87 -21.80 -4.59
CA ASN A 183 -8.93 -22.74 -4.92
C ASN A 183 -10.29 -22.06 -4.72
N LEU A 184 -11.01 -21.80 -5.82
CA LEU A 184 -12.33 -21.18 -5.78
C LEU A 184 -13.45 -22.17 -5.46
N ASN A 185 -13.15 -23.49 -5.45
CA ASN A 185 -14.08 -24.55 -5.12
C ASN A 185 -13.99 -24.84 -3.62
N PHE A 186 -14.77 -24.15 -2.83
CA PHE A 186 -14.95 -24.40 -1.41
C PHE A 186 -16.42 -24.68 -1.13
N GLU A 187 -16.70 -25.44 -0.08
CA GLU A 187 -18.06 -25.76 0.34
C GLU A 187 -18.77 -24.47 0.76
N GLN A 188 -19.88 -24.17 0.11
CA GLN A 188 -20.72 -23.02 0.46
C GLN A 188 -21.67 -23.40 1.60
N LYS A 189 -21.79 -22.52 2.59
CA LYS A 189 -22.88 -22.56 3.55
C LYS A 189 -24.06 -21.80 2.99
N ASP A 190 -25.23 -22.42 2.96
CA ASP A 190 -26.48 -21.72 2.67
C ASP A 190 -26.84 -20.83 3.87
N SER A 191 -27.01 -19.54 3.64
CA SER A 191 -27.31 -18.57 4.68
C SER A 191 -27.93 -17.31 4.07
N ASP A 192 -28.92 -16.74 4.79
CA ASP A 192 -29.47 -15.42 4.44
C ASP A 192 -28.46 -14.29 4.65
N LYS A 193 -27.39 -14.56 5.42
CA LYS A 193 -26.31 -13.61 5.71
C LYS A 193 -25.23 -13.69 4.64
N LYS A 194 -25.35 -12.84 3.63
CA LYS A 194 -24.46 -12.83 2.45
C LYS A 194 -23.41 -11.75 2.52
N ILE A 195 -22.23 -12.04 1.97
CA ILE A 195 -21.10 -11.12 1.83
C ILE A 195 -20.42 -11.31 0.49
N VAL A 196 -20.10 -10.24 -0.19
CA VAL A 196 -19.20 -10.29 -1.35
C VAL A 196 -17.77 -10.23 -0.86
N TYR A 197 -16.98 -11.26 -1.16
CA TYR A 197 -15.56 -11.27 -0.85
C TYR A 197 -14.74 -11.02 -2.13
N PHE A 198 -13.99 -9.94 -2.13
CA PHE A 198 -13.01 -9.61 -3.17
C PHE A 198 -11.59 -9.87 -2.66
N PRO A 199 -11.02 -11.05 -2.89
CA PRO A 199 -9.61 -11.28 -2.64
C PRO A 199 -8.78 -10.45 -3.62
N SER A 200 -7.90 -9.62 -3.10
CA SER A 200 -7.07 -8.71 -3.92
C SER A 200 -6.14 -9.48 -4.86
N CYS A 201 -5.76 -8.86 -5.98
CA CYS A 201 -4.90 -9.50 -6.97
C CYS A 201 -3.54 -9.93 -6.37
N ILE A 202 -3.02 -9.18 -5.41
CA ILE A 202 -1.77 -9.52 -4.73
C ILE A 202 -1.91 -10.78 -3.89
N ASN A 203 -2.98 -10.91 -3.11
CA ASN A 203 -3.25 -12.09 -2.26
C ASN A 203 -3.69 -13.32 -3.07
N ARG A 204 -4.10 -13.15 -4.32
CA ARG A 204 -4.33 -14.24 -5.28
C ARG A 204 -3.07 -14.69 -6.03
N THR A 205 -1.96 -14.01 -5.84
CA THR A 205 -0.72 -14.23 -6.58
C THR A 205 0.44 -14.58 -5.66
N MET A 206 0.53 -13.89 -4.52
CA MET A 206 1.59 -14.02 -3.52
C MET A 206 1.00 -14.62 -2.24
N GLY A 207 1.45 -15.80 -1.89
CA GLY A 207 1.03 -16.54 -0.69
C GLY A 207 1.88 -16.22 0.53
N LEU A 208 2.03 -17.22 1.37
CA LEU A 208 2.88 -17.16 2.55
C LEU A 208 4.34 -16.98 2.17
N ASN A 209 5.08 -16.24 2.98
CA ASN A 209 6.53 -16.12 2.84
C ASN A 209 7.25 -17.39 3.37
N SER A 210 8.56 -17.48 3.13
CA SER A 210 9.33 -18.69 3.49
C SER A 210 9.56 -18.84 5.00
N ILE A 211 9.39 -17.77 5.79
CA ILE A 211 9.53 -17.79 7.26
C ILE A 211 8.20 -17.97 7.96
N SER A 212 7.09 -18.01 7.21
CA SER A 212 5.75 -18.14 7.81
C SER A 212 5.56 -19.46 8.53
N LYS A 213 4.91 -19.38 9.67
CA LYS A 213 4.48 -20.51 10.50
C LYS A 213 3.04 -20.94 10.20
N GLU A 214 2.34 -20.15 9.39
CA GLU A 214 0.99 -20.47 8.96
C GLU A 214 1.02 -21.57 7.88
N ASP A 215 0.01 -22.42 7.87
CA ASP A 215 -0.13 -23.56 6.96
C ASP A 215 -1.18 -23.33 5.86
N LYS A 216 -2.06 -22.34 6.04
CA LYS A 216 -3.13 -21.97 5.11
C LYS A 216 -2.92 -20.58 4.54
N GLU A 217 -3.30 -20.41 3.30
CA GLU A 217 -3.24 -19.11 2.64
C GLU A 217 -4.33 -18.16 3.13
N LEU A 218 -4.12 -16.85 2.98
CA LEU A 218 -5.06 -15.83 3.45
C LEU A 218 -6.48 -16.01 2.88
N PHE A 219 -6.60 -16.47 1.64
CA PHE A 219 -7.90 -16.75 1.04
C PHE A 219 -8.66 -17.80 1.84
N ASP A 220 -8.03 -18.92 2.18
CA ASP A 220 -8.64 -20.03 2.91
C ASP A 220 -9.01 -19.60 4.33
N ILE A 221 -8.11 -18.89 5.01
CA ILE A 221 -8.39 -18.32 6.36
C ILE A 221 -9.57 -17.34 6.32
N THR A 222 -9.67 -16.51 5.27
CA THR A 222 -10.78 -15.56 5.15
C THR A 222 -12.10 -16.30 4.92
N VAL A 223 -12.10 -17.33 4.06
CA VAL A 223 -13.27 -18.18 3.83
C VAL A 223 -13.71 -18.86 5.13
N GLU A 224 -12.78 -19.49 5.85
CA GLU A 224 -13.06 -20.13 7.13
C GLU A 224 -13.65 -19.16 8.16
N LEU A 225 -13.08 -17.97 8.26
CA LEU A 225 -13.51 -16.92 9.19
C LEU A 225 -14.93 -16.44 8.87
N LEU A 226 -15.23 -16.20 7.59
CA LEU A 226 -16.56 -15.79 7.15
C LEU A 226 -17.59 -16.88 7.37
N GLN A 227 -17.26 -18.14 7.08
CA GLN A 227 -18.14 -19.28 7.32
C GLN A 227 -18.36 -19.54 8.81
N LYS A 228 -17.32 -19.34 9.63
CA LYS A 228 -17.43 -19.38 11.11
C LYS A 228 -18.42 -18.33 11.62
N ALA A 229 -18.43 -17.15 11.01
CA ALA A 229 -19.36 -16.06 11.33
C ALA A 229 -20.75 -16.22 10.68
N GLY A 230 -21.00 -17.33 9.98
CA GLY A 230 -22.29 -17.66 9.39
C GLY A 230 -22.58 -17.02 8.05
N TYR A 231 -21.57 -16.53 7.31
CA TYR A 231 -21.78 -15.92 6.00
C TYR A 231 -21.80 -16.93 4.86
N GLN A 232 -22.72 -16.73 3.92
CA GLN A 232 -22.63 -17.22 2.54
C GLN A 232 -21.72 -16.26 1.75
N ILE A 233 -20.70 -16.80 1.08
CA ILE A 233 -19.68 -16.01 0.39
C ILE A 233 -20.00 -15.92 -1.09
N ILE A 234 -20.07 -14.70 -1.61
CA ILE A 234 -20.23 -14.42 -3.04
C ILE A 234 -18.89 -13.94 -3.58
N LEU A 235 -18.36 -14.59 -4.62
CA LEU A 235 -17.18 -14.11 -5.32
C LEU A 235 -17.60 -13.39 -6.61
N PRO A 236 -16.99 -12.25 -6.95
CA PRO A 236 -17.28 -11.57 -8.20
C PRO A 236 -16.84 -12.42 -9.41
N GLN A 237 -17.61 -12.34 -10.49
CA GLN A 237 -17.29 -13.05 -11.73
C GLN A 237 -15.97 -12.53 -12.34
N ASN A 238 -15.34 -13.37 -13.16
CA ASN A 238 -14.07 -13.06 -13.84
C ASN A 238 -12.95 -12.58 -12.90
N LEU A 239 -12.94 -13.11 -11.68
CA LEU A 239 -12.05 -12.70 -10.59
C LEU A 239 -10.57 -12.64 -11.01
N SER A 240 -10.12 -13.56 -11.87
CA SER A 240 -8.73 -13.62 -12.36
C SER A 240 -8.26 -12.34 -13.07
N ASN A 241 -9.19 -11.61 -13.71
CA ASN A 241 -8.90 -10.35 -14.40
C ASN A 241 -9.12 -9.10 -13.56
N LEU A 242 -9.74 -9.20 -12.38
CA LEU A 242 -10.11 -8.05 -11.58
C LEU A 242 -8.92 -7.46 -10.82
N CYS A 243 -8.84 -6.13 -10.80
CA CYS A 243 -7.84 -5.35 -10.07
C CYS A 243 -8.39 -3.96 -9.76
N CYS A 244 -8.07 -3.41 -8.60
CA CYS A 244 -8.47 -2.04 -8.22
C CYS A 244 -7.76 -0.92 -9.03
N GLY A 245 -6.79 -1.24 -9.87
CA GLY A 245 -6.04 -0.28 -10.67
C GLY A 245 -4.85 0.39 -9.95
N MET A 246 -4.65 0.13 -8.66
CA MET A 246 -3.56 0.73 -7.85
C MET A 246 -2.16 0.53 -8.47
N PRO A 247 -1.76 -0.65 -8.98
CA PRO A 247 -0.44 -0.86 -9.56
C PRO A 247 -0.14 0.06 -10.76
N PHE A 248 -1.16 0.42 -11.51
CA PHE A 248 -1.08 1.35 -12.63
C PHE A 248 -1.07 2.81 -12.17
N SER A 249 -2.01 3.17 -11.29
CA SER A 249 -2.15 4.53 -10.76
C SER A 249 -0.90 5.03 -10.06
N SER A 250 -0.21 4.19 -9.27
CA SER A 250 1.02 4.58 -8.55
C SER A 250 2.19 4.92 -9.49
N LYS A 251 2.15 4.44 -10.74
CA LYS A 251 3.15 4.67 -11.77
C LYS A 251 2.75 5.74 -12.79
N GLY A 252 1.56 6.35 -12.66
CA GLY A 252 1.06 7.37 -13.57
C GLY A 252 0.29 6.83 -14.80
N PHE A 253 0.04 5.53 -14.91
CA PHE A 253 -0.75 4.93 -15.99
C PHE A 253 -2.25 5.08 -15.73
N ASN A 254 -2.76 6.30 -15.89
CA ASN A 254 -4.14 6.65 -15.51
C ASN A 254 -5.19 5.87 -16.32
N GLU A 255 -5.00 5.72 -17.63
CA GLU A 255 -5.94 5.01 -18.50
C GLU A 255 -6.07 3.53 -18.10
N ALA A 256 -4.95 2.81 -18.00
CA ALA A 256 -4.93 1.42 -17.54
C ALA A 256 -5.52 1.26 -16.11
N SER A 257 -5.26 2.23 -15.23
CA SER A 257 -5.84 2.27 -13.89
C SER A 257 -7.36 2.39 -13.93
N ASN A 258 -7.88 3.33 -14.74
CA ASN A 258 -9.32 3.57 -14.87
C ASN A 258 -10.02 2.35 -15.48
N THR A 259 -9.45 1.76 -16.53
CA THR A 259 -9.98 0.52 -17.13
C THR A 259 -10.15 -0.59 -16.11
N LYS A 260 -9.12 -0.84 -15.28
CA LYS A 260 -9.18 -1.88 -14.26
C LYS A 260 -10.15 -1.54 -13.13
N SER A 261 -10.20 -0.26 -12.72
CA SER A 261 -11.12 0.21 -11.70
C SER A 261 -12.59 0.06 -12.12
N SER A 262 -12.92 0.46 -13.36
CA SER A 262 -14.29 0.34 -13.91
C SER A 262 -14.73 -1.11 -14.05
N GLN A 263 -13.83 -2.00 -14.54
CA GLN A 263 -14.12 -3.44 -14.63
C GLN A 263 -14.38 -4.05 -13.25
N LEU A 264 -13.64 -3.65 -12.24
CA LEU A 264 -13.85 -4.11 -10.86
C LEU A 264 -15.14 -3.55 -10.28
N GLU A 265 -15.44 -2.27 -10.50
CA GLU A 265 -16.67 -1.63 -10.03
C GLU A 265 -17.90 -2.36 -10.57
N GLU A 266 -17.95 -2.62 -11.88
CA GLU A 266 -19.04 -3.35 -12.53
C GLU A 266 -19.21 -4.77 -11.95
N ALA A 267 -18.09 -5.50 -11.79
CA ALA A 267 -18.12 -6.86 -11.23
C ALA A 267 -18.63 -6.88 -9.78
N LEU A 268 -18.24 -5.91 -8.98
CA LEU A 268 -18.67 -5.80 -7.58
C LEU A 268 -20.11 -5.29 -7.46
N LEU A 269 -20.54 -4.40 -8.34
CA LEU A 269 -21.93 -3.93 -8.40
C LEU A 269 -22.87 -5.10 -8.68
N ASN A 270 -22.53 -5.95 -9.65
CA ASN A 270 -23.31 -7.13 -9.99
C ASN A 270 -23.28 -8.18 -8.86
N ALA A 271 -22.11 -8.48 -8.30
CA ALA A 271 -21.95 -9.46 -7.22
C ALA A 271 -22.67 -9.04 -5.93
N SER A 272 -22.76 -7.73 -5.66
CA SER A 272 -23.45 -7.19 -4.48
C SER A 272 -24.94 -6.96 -4.68
N GLU A 273 -25.49 -7.39 -5.79
CA GLU A 273 -26.88 -7.08 -6.16
C GLU A 273 -27.15 -5.56 -6.02
N PHE A 274 -26.38 -4.78 -6.76
CA PHE A 274 -26.44 -3.30 -6.79
C PHE A 274 -26.26 -2.64 -5.41
N GLY A 275 -25.38 -3.21 -4.57
CA GLY A 275 -25.06 -2.67 -3.25
C GLY A 275 -25.92 -3.20 -2.10
N THR A 276 -26.78 -4.19 -2.36
CA THR A 276 -27.55 -4.89 -1.33
C THR A 276 -26.64 -5.61 -0.33
N TYR A 277 -25.62 -6.31 -0.83
CA TYR A 277 -24.65 -7.00 0.02
C TYR A 277 -23.39 -6.15 0.24
N SER A 278 -22.91 -6.16 1.47
CA SER A 278 -21.60 -5.55 1.80
C SER A 278 -20.46 -6.28 1.11
N ILE A 279 -19.37 -5.57 0.87
CA ILE A 279 -18.19 -6.08 0.17
C ILE A 279 -17.01 -6.05 1.13
N LEU A 280 -16.35 -7.19 1.30
CA LEU A 280 -15.07 -7.30 2.00
C LEU A 280 -13.94 -7.36 0.98
N CYS A 281 -12.95 -6.48 1.12
CA CYS A 281 -11.67 -6.59 0.44
C CYS A 281 -10.56 -6.87 1.48
N ASP A 282 -9.73 -7.87 1.23
CA ASP A 282 -8.68 -8.34 2.15
C ASP A 282 -7.44 -7.44 2.23
N THR A 283 -7.46 -6.26 1.59
CA THR A 283 -6.29 -5.40 1.46
C THR A 283 -6.67 -3.92 1.52
N SER A 284 -6.22 -3.21 2.55
CA SER A 284 -6.57 -1.80 2.78
C SER A 284 -6.22 -0.84 1.64
N PRO A 285 -5.07 -0.91 0.95
CA PRO A 285 -4.80 -0.08 -0.21
C PRO A 285 -5.81 -0.25 -1.36
N CYS A 286 -6.26 -1.49 -1.61
CA CYS A 286 -7.29 -1.74 -2.64
C CYS A 286 -8.64 -1.17 -2.23
N THR A 287 -9.06 -1.37 -0.97
CA THR A 287 -10.30 -0.80 -0.41
C THR A 287 -10.30 0.72 -0.58
N LYS A 288 -9.23 1.39 -0.13
CA LYS A 288 -9.10 2.83 -0.28
C LYS A 288 -9.18 3.28 -1.74
N LYS A 289 -8.48 2.59 -2.65
CA LYS A 289 -8.52 2.91 -4.08
C LYS A 289 -9.92 2.77 -4.66
N MET A 290 -10.66 1.72 -4.31
CA MET A 290 -12.05 1.53 -4.73
C MET A 290 -12.95 2.66 -4.22
N MET A 291 -12.85 3.01 -2.93
CA MET A 291 -13.62 4.12 -2.33
C MET A 291 -13.35 5.48 -2.99
N GLU A 292 -12.14 5.70 -3.51
CA GLU A 292 -11.73 6.95 -4.17
C GLU A 292 -12.08 7.00 -5.66
N SER A 293 -12.22 5.85 -6.33
CA SER A 293 -12.32 5.79 -7.80
C SER A 293 -13.67 5.31 -8.32
N PHE A 294 -14.48 4.65 -7.49
CA PHE A 294 -15.79 4.16 -7.93
C PHE A 294 -16.81 5.30 -8.02
N SER A 295 -17.63 5.24 -9.04
CA SER A 295 -18.74 6.17 -9.27
C SER A 295 -19.97 5.80 -8.43
N HIS A 296 -20.17 4.51 -8.18
CA HIS A 296 -21.26 4.00 -7.35
C HIS A 296 -20.83 3.91 -5.88
N LYS A 297 -21.74 4.32 -4.99
CA LYS A 297 -21.52 4.22 -3.55
C LYS A 297 -21.81 2.81 -3.05
N LEU A 298 -20.79 1.94 -3.06
CA LEU A 298 -20.86 0.58 -2.53
C LEU A 298 -20.39 0.54 -1.08
N SER A 299 -20.95 -0.39 -0.28
CA SER A 299 -20.53 -0.64 1.09
C SER A 299 -19.31 -1.55 1.13
N ILE A 300 -18.10 -0.96 0.96
CA ILE A 300 -16.84 -1.68 0.89
C ILE A 300 -16.08 -1.54 2.22
N TYR A 301 -15.62 -2.64 2.77
CA TYR A 301 -14.91 -2.72 4.03
C TYR A 301 -13.54 -3.37 3.85
N GLU A 302 -12.56 -2.85 4.56
CA GLU A 302 -11.26 -3.49 4.71
C GLU A 302 -11.25 -4.36 6.00
N PRO A 303 -10.19 -5.17 6.24
CA PRO A 303 -10.21 -6.17 7.32
C PRO A 303 -10.54 -5.63 8.72
N ILE A 304 -9.99 -4.45 9.09
CA ILE A 304 -10.17 -3.87 10.43
C ILE A 304 -11.63 -3.46 10.65
N GLU A 305 -12.15 -2.69 9.71
CA GLU A 305 -13.50 -2.16 9.82
C GLU A 305 -14.56 -3.25 9.70
N PHE A 306 -14.33 -4.21 8.80
CA PHE A 306 -15.20 -5.39 8.67
C PHE A 306 -15.23 -6.19 9.97
N ALA A 307 -14.09 -6.50 10.54
CA ALA A 307 -14.02 -7.27 11.79
C ALA A 307 -14.76 -6.56 12.94
N LEU A 308 -14.51 -5.26 13.13
CA LEU A 308 -15.17 -4.52 14.22
C LEU A 308 -16.66 -4.32 14.01
N LYS A 309 -17.12 -4.16 12.76
CA LYS A 309 -18.53 -3.89 12.47
C LYS A 309 -19.39 -5.15 12.47
N PHE A 310 -18.84 -6.26 11.99
CA PHE A 310 -19.57 -7.47 11.72
C PHE A 310 -19.09 -8.65 12.60
N LEU A 311 -17.80 -9.01 12.56
CA LEU A 311 -17.33 -10.22 13.22
C LEU A 311 -17.43 -10.17 14.75
N THR A 312 -17.33 -8.98 15.37
CA THR A 312 -17.52 -8.85 16.82
C THR A 312 -18.94 -9.16 17.27
N ASN A 313 -19.93 -9.04 16.39
CA ASN A 313 -21.31 -9.41 16.67
C ASN A 313 -21.53 -10.91 16.54
N ASP A 314 -20.82 -11.56 15.63
CA ASP A 314 -21.05 -12.93 15.17
C ASP A 314 -20.14 -13.96 15.86
N LEU A 315 -18.98 -13.49 16.36
CA LEU A 315 -17.95 -14.35 16.94
C LEU A 315 -17.66 -13.96 18.38
N GLU A 316 -17.36 -14.96 19.19
CA GLU A 316 -16.82 -14.80 20.54
C GLU A 316 -15.30 -14.75 20.45
N PHE A 317 -14.71 -13.69 21.02
CA PHE A 317 -13.28 -13.46 21.07
C PHE A 317 -12.70 -13.97 22.39
N THR A 318 -11.66 -14.77 22.32
CA THR A 318 -10.86 -15.21 23.47
C THR A 318 -9.44 -14.70 23.27
N PRO A 319 -9.07 -13.55 23.90
CA PRO A 319 -7.76 -12.95 23.70
C PRO A 319 -6.61 -13.89 24.07
N THR A 320 -5.56 -13.93 23.27
CA THR A 320 -4.31 -14.61 23.63
C THR A 320 -3.50 -13.77 24.60
N ASN A 321 -2.65 -14.41 25.41
CA ASN A 321 -1.68 -13.73 26.29
C ASN A 321 -0.34 -13.47 25.58
N GLU A 322 -0.14 -13.96 24.35
CA GLU A 322 1.07 -13.71 23.58
C GLU A 322 1.14 -12.26 23.13
N ALA A 323 2.32 -11.65 23.27
CA ALA A 323 2.55 -10.30 22.79
C ALA A 323 2.47 -10.25 21.26
N ILE A 324 1.64 -9.36 20.74
CA ILE A 324 1.49 -9.13 19.31
C ILE A 324 1.96 -7.72 18.95
N THR A 325 2.43 -7.54 17.72
CA THR A 325 2.62 -6.21 17.15
C THR A 325 1.71 -5.98 15.96
N ILE A 326 1.24 -4.75 15.79
CA ILE A 326 0.41 -4.35 14.65
C ILE A 326 1.03 -3.16 13.92
N HIS A 327 0.92 -3.18 12.60
CA HIS A 327 1.28 -2.05 11.74
C HIS A 327 0.05 -1.57 10.98
N THR A 328 -0.43 -0.36 11.29
CA THR A 328 -1.50 0.30 10.56
C THR A 328 -0.96 0.86 9.25
N THR A 329 -1.43 0.34 8.11
CA THR A 329 -0.98 0.78 6.79
C THR A 329 -1.28 2.27 6.55
N CYS A 330 -0.53 2.91 5.66
CA CYS A 330 -0.81 4.30 5.27
C CYS A 330 -2.24 4.48 4.72
N SER A 331 -2.77 3.48 4.03
CA SER A 331 -4.16 3.50 3.55
C SER A 331 -5.18 3.43 4.68
N SER A 332 -4.98 2.55 5.66
CA SER A 332 -5.83 2.46 6.86
C SER A 332 -5.77 3.74 7.70
N ARG A 333 -4.59 4.35 7.86
CA ARG A 333 -4.44 5.66 8.52
C ARG A 333 -5.24 6.75 7.81
N LYS A 334 -5.18 6.81 6.48
CA LYS A 334 -5.97 7.77 5.68
C LYS A 334 -7.49 7.53 5.76
N MET A 335 -7.93 6.31 6.02
CA MET A 335 -9.33 5.97 6.28
C MET A 335 -9.72 6.17 7.75
N GLY A 336 -8.82 6.65 8.62
CA GLY A 336 -9.11 6.91 10.04
C GLY A 336 -9.25 5.64 10.88
N LEU A 337 -8.55 4.56 10.51
CA LEU A 337 -8.73 3.25 11.14
C LEU A 337 -7.66 2.91 12.18
N GLU A 338 -6.78 3.83 12.55
CA GLU A 338 -5.68 3.56 13.48
C GLU A 338 -6.17 3.13 14.87
N ASP A 339 -7.07 3.92 15.47
CA ASP A 339 -7.66 3.59 16.77
C ASP A 339 -8.56 2.35 16.70
N LYS A 340 -9.24 2.15 15.55
CA LYS A 340 -10.02 0.94 15.30
C LYS A 340 -9.13 -0.29 15.26
N PHE A 341 -7.95 -0.21 14.63
CA PHE A 341 -7.02 -1.34 14.59
C PHE A 341 -6.46 -1.67 15.97
N LYS A 342 -6.10 -0.64 16.75
CA LYS A 342 -5.71 -0.81 18.15
C LYS A 342 -6.80 -1.53 18.96
N LYS A 343 -8.05 -1.08 18.84
CA LYS A 343 -9.19 -1.70 19.51
C LYS A 343 -9.38 -3.15 19.09
N LEU A 344 -9.30 -3.45 17.80
CA LEU A 344 -9.42 -4.81 17.28
C LEU A 344 -8.29 -5.71 17.81
N ALA A 345 -7.06 -5.21 17.82
CA ALA A 345 -5.90 -5.95 18.34
C ALA A 345 -6.06 -6.26 19.83
N GLN A 346 -6.61 -5.33 20.62
CA GLN A 346 -6.90 -5.52 22.05
C GLN A 346 -8.02 -6.56 22.31
N LEU A 347 -8.93 -6.76 21.37
CA LEU A 347 -9.88 -7.87 21.43
C LEU A 347 -9.22 -9.23 21.16
N CYS A 348 -8.08 -9.23 20.45
CA CYS A 348 -7.38 -10.45 20.06
C CYS A 348 -6.22 -10.82 21.01
N SER A 349 -5.62 -9.85 21.69
CA SER A 349 -4.49 -10.09 22.62
C SER A 349 -4.52 -9.12 23.80
N THR A 350 -4.10 -9.62 24.96
CA THR A 350 -3.92 -8.80 26.17
C THR A 350 -2.64 -7.96 26.14
N ASN A 351 -1.71 -8.24 25.20
CA ASN A 351 -0.42 -7.55 25.08
C ASN A 351 -0.19 -7.09 23.63
N VAL A 352 -0.48 -5.81 23.36
CA VAL A 352 -0.40 -5.21 22.03
C VAL A 352 0.72 -4.17 21.98
N ILE A 353 1.71 -4.38 21.13
CA ILE A 353 2.82 -3.48 20.86
C ILE A 353 2.49 -2.70 19.55
N ILE A 354 2.59 -1.37 19.61
CA ILE A 354 2.35 -0.50 18.46
C ILE A 354 3.59 0.37 18.27
N PRO A 355 4.37 0.15 17.18
CA PRO A 355 5.52 1.00 16.87
C PRO A 355 5.09 2.46 16.66
N SER A 356 5.68 3.40 17.40
CA SER A 356 5.30 4.83 17.36
C SER A 356 5.86 5.56 16.14
N ASP A 357 7.06 5.16 15.69
CA ASP A 357 7.82 5.88 14.66
C ASP A 357 7.63 5.29 13.26
N VAL A 358 6.93 4.16 13.16
CA VAL A 358 6.68 3.47 11.90
C VAL A 358 5.27 3.81 11.38
N LYS A 359 5.17 4.87 10.57
CA LYS A 359 3.88 5.33 9.99
C LYS A 359 3.57 4.74 8.62
N CYS A 360 4.60 4.46 7.83
CA CYS A 360 4.51 3.85 6.51
C CYS A 360 5.62 2.81 6.36
N CYS A 361 5.34 1.69 5.73
CA CYS A 361 6.35 0.66 5.51
C CYS A 361 7.38 1.02 4.42
N GLY A 362 7.17 2.09 3.66
CA GLY A 362 8.05 2.47 2.55
C GLY A 362 7.96 1.57 1.31
N PHE A 363 7.34 0.40 1.41
CA PHE A 363 7.32 -0.61 0.34
C PHE A 363 6.54 -0.18 -0.91
N ALA A 364 5.44 0.57 -0.73
CA ALA A 364 4.70 1.23 -1.81
C ALA A 364 4.36 0.34 -3.02
N GLY A 365 3.78 -0.82 -2.79
CA GLY A 365 3.46 -1.80 -3.83
C GLY A 365 4.69 -2.57 -4.30
N ASP A 366 5.11 -2.41 -5.54
CA ASP A 366 6.30 -3.05 -6.10
C ASP A 366 7.60 -2.25 -5.92
N ARG A 367 7.52 -1.03 -5.39
CA ARG A 367 8.69 -0.16 -5.26
C ARG A 367 9.72 -0.69 -4.28
N GLY A 368 9.30 -1.33 -3.19
CA GLY A 368 10.22 -1.95 -2.24
C GLY A 368 11.14 -3.01 -2.86
N PHE A 369 10.71 -3.65 -3.96
CA PHE A 369 11.58 -4.54 -4.71
C PHE A 369 12.61 -3.79 -5.57
N ASN A 370 12.30 -2.58 -6.01
CA ASN A 370 13.17 -1.78 -6.88
C ASN A 370 14.03 -0.78 -6.08
N PHE A 371 13.47 -0.21 -5.03
CA PHE A 371 14.08 0.80 -4.16
C PHE A 371 14.01 0.34 -2.69
N PRO A 372 14.72 -0.73 -2.32
CA PRO A 372 14.68 -1.30 -0.96
C PRO A 372 15.13 -0.29 0.10
N GLU A 373 16.04 0.62 -0.23
CA GLU A 373 16.51 1.68 0.64
C GLU A 373 15.39 2.58 1.18
N LEU A 374 14.27 2.69 0.47
CA LEU A 374 13.09 3.41 0.95
C LEU A 374 12.38 2.64 2.08
N ASN A 375 12.37 1.30 1.99
CA ASN A 375 11.86 0.43 3.01
C ASN A 375 12.75 0.47 4.25
N ASP A 376 14.06 0.35 4.07
CA ASP A 376 15.08 0.43 5.13
C ASP A 376 14.96 1.76 5.90
N SER A 377 14.85 2.88 5.19
CA SER A 377 14.63 4.22 5.79
C SER A 377 13.34 4.31 6.59
N ALA A 378 12.25 3.80 6.04
CA ALA A 378 10.93 3.88 6.67
C ALA A 378 10.82 3.02 7.94
N LEU A 379 11.55 1.90 8.00
CA LEU A 379 11.42 0.87 9.03
C LEU A 379 12.63 0.77 9.97
N ARG A 380 13.57 1.69 9.89
CA ARG A 380 14.83 1.69 10.66
C ARG A 380 14.69 1.46 12.16
N TYR A 381 13.56 1.86 12.76
CA TYR A 381 13.26 1.68 14.19
C TYR A 381 12.32 0.49 14.48
N LEU A 382 11.84 -0.21 13.44
CA LEU A 382 10.82 -1.23 13.60
C LEU A 382 11.29 -2.38 14.49
N LYS A 383 12.50 -2.89 14.24
CA LYS A 383 13.06 -4.04 14.97
C LYS A 383 13.15 -3.76 16.47
N GLU A 384 13.62 -2.59 16.86
CA GLU A 384 13.68 -2.15 18.25
C GLU A 384 12.29 -2.03 18.89
N GLN A 385 11.36 -1.39 18.19
CA GLN A 385 10.03 -1.11 18.69
C GLN A 385 9.09 -2.33 18.72
N THR A 386 9.52 -3.43 18.12
CA THR A 386 8.77 -4.70 18.12
C THR A 386 9.39 -5.77 19.01
N LEU A 387 10.41 -5.42 19.80
CA LEU A 387 11.04 -6.36 20.74
C LEU A 387 10.00 -6.95 21.70
N GLY A 388 10.04 -8.28 21.86
CA GLY A 388 9.10 -9.01 22.71
C GLY A 388 7.83 -9.49 22.00
N ALA A 389 7.50 -8.97 20.83
CA ALA A 389 6.38 -9.50 20.03
C ALA A 389 6.66 -10.93 19.55
N LYS A 390 5.64 -11.78 19.61
CA LYS A 390 5.68 -13.17 19.12
C LYS A 390 4.97 -13.34 17.78
N MET A 391 3.98 -12.50 17.52
CA MET A 391 3.19 -12.47 16.29
C MET A 391 3.07 -11.03 15.79
N ALA A 392 2.96 -10.86 14.48
CA ALA A 392 2.97 -9.54 13.85
C ALA A 392 1.90 -9.46 12.74
N PHE A 393 1.14 -8.36 12.72
CA PHE A 393 -0.01 -8.24 11.84
C PHE A 393 -0.11 -6.90 11.13
N SER A 394 -0.62 -6.94 9.90
CA SER A 394 -0.94 -5.77 9.09
C SER A 394 -2.19 -6.05 8.24
N THR A 395 -2.46 -5.23 7.22
CA THR A 395 -3.62 -5.35 6.33
C THR A 395 -3.23 -5.15 4.86
N SER A 396 -1.97 -5.45 4.51
CA SER A 396 -1.48 -5.34 3.13
C SER A 396 -0.26 -6.23 2.91
N LYS A 397 -0.36 -7.16 1.97
CA LYS A 397 0.70 -8.12 1.64
C LYS A 397 2.06 -7.47 1.34
N THR A 398 2.08 -6.37 0.61
CA THR A 398 3.35 -5.68 0.31
C THR A 398 3.97 -5.00 1.53
N CYS A 399 3.14 -4.49 2.46
CA CYS A 399 3.65 -4.01 3.74
C CYS A 399 4.16 -5.19 4.58
N GLU A 400 3.43 -6.30 4.63
CA GLU A 400 3.83 -7.52 5.36
C GLU A 400 5.21 -8.02 4.93
N ILE A 401 5.51 -8.01 3.61
CA ILE A 401 6.83 -8.39 3.08
C ILE A 401 7.93 -7.50 3.67
N GLY A 402 7.81 -6.19 3.52
CA GLY A 402 8.83 -5.25 4.00
C GLY A 402 8.97 -5.24 5.52
N LEU A 403 7.85 -5.29 6.24
CA LEU A 403 7.84 -5.37 7.70
C LEU A 403 8.51 -6.64 8.20
N SER A 404 8.28 -7.78 7.53
CA SER A 404 8.91 -9.05 7.90
C SER A 404 10.41 -9.04 7.62
N GLU A 405 10.85 -8.44 6.52
CA GLU A 405 12.27 -8.33 6.17
C GLU A 405 13.02 -7.52 7.23
N GLU A 406 12.50 -6.37 7.64
CA GLU A 406 13.19 -5.45 8.54
C GLU A 406 13.10 -5.84 10.03
N SER A 407 11.98 -6.41 10.46
CA SER A 407 11.82 -6.80 11.88
C SER A 407 12.35 -8.20 12.18
N GLY A 408 12.40 -9.11 11.21
CA GLY A 408 12.62 -10.54 11.40
C GLY A 408 11.40 -11.29 11.96
N LEU A 409 10.25 -10.62 12.14
CA LEU A 409 8.98 -11.23 12.52
C LEU A 409 8.18 -11.62 11.28
N ASP A 410 7.36 -12.66 11.40
CA ASP A 410 6.42 -13.05 10.33
C ASP A 410 5.16 -12.17 10.38
N TYR A 411 5.15 -11.08 9.59
CA TYR A 411 3.98 -10.23 9.46
C TYR A 411 2.95 -10.87 8.52
N ASN A 412 1.74 -11.05 9.02
CA ASN A 412 0.61 -11.61 8.28
C ASN A 412 -0.63 -10.70 8.39
N SER A 413 -1.68 -11.03 7.65
CA SER A 413 -2.98 -10.35 7.80
C SER A 413 -3.55 -10.58 9.20
N ILE A 414 -4.21 -9.55 9.75
CA ILE A 414 -4.91 -9.66 11.05
C ILE A 414 -5.98 -10.76 11.06
N PHE A 415 -6.47 -11.20 9.91
CA PHE A 415 -7.46 -12.28 9.82
C PHE A 415 -6.94 -13.63 10.31
N TYR A 416 -5.63 -13.90 10.21
CA TYR A 416 -5.03 -15.08 10.83
C TYR A 416 -5.24 -15.09 12.34
N LEU A 417 -4.97 -13.96 13.00
CA LEU A 417 -5.15 -13.84 14.44
C LEU A 417 -6.62 -13.95 14.83
N ILE A 418 -7.50 -13.22 14.14
CA ILE A 418 -8.95 -13.25 14.41
C ILE A 418 -9.46 -14.70 14.28
N ASN A 419 -9.08 -15.41 13.22
CA ASN A 419 -9.50 -16.78 13.03
C ASN A 419 -9.05 -17.70 14.17
N LYS A 420 -7.82 -17.49 14.67
CA LYS A 420 -7.21 -18.27 15.77
C LYS A 420 -7.90 -18.03 17.12
N VAL A 421 -8.27 -16.77 17.41
CA VAL A 421 -8.79 -16.38 18.75
C VAL A 421 -10.31 -16.29 18.82
N THR A 422 -11.02 -16.75 17.80
CA THR A 422 -12.49 -16.66 17.78
C THR A 422 -13.17 -18.01 17.61
N LYS A 423 -14.38 -18.10 18.14
CA LYS A 423 -15.33 -19.19 17.93
C LYS A 423 -16.67 -18.61 17.46
N ALA A 424 -17.47 -19.42 16.76
CA ALA A 424 -18.86 -19.05 16.46
C ALA A 424 -19.63 -18.79 17.74
N LYS A 425 -20.43 -17.73 17.79
CA LYS A 425 -21.41 -17.57 18.88
C LYS A 425 -22.52 -18.60 18.69
N ILE A 426 -22.84 -19.28 19.75
CA ILE A 426 -23.92 -20.26 19.81
C ILE A 426 -25.27 -19.54 19.90
#